data_7199a95fe5a7c0a47ee38d3cb9396871
#
_entry.id   7199a95fe5a7c0a47ee38d3cb9396871
#
_cell.length_a   1.000
_cell.length_b   1.000
_cell.length_c   1.000
_cell.angle_alpha   90.00
_cell.angle_beta   90.00
_cell.angle_gamma   90.00
#
_symmetry.space_group_name_H-M   'P 1'
#
loop_
_entity.id
_entity.type
_entity.pdbx_description
1 polymer ?
#
loop_
_entity_poly.entity_id
_entity_poly.type
_entity_poly.pdbx_seq_one_letter_code
_entity_poly.pdbx_strand_id
1 'polypeptide(L)'
;TGNREQIPENEKSLLKRTGTAHLVAISGLHLGLVAVGVGLLARWGLLLLPVGGLSEQGRRSLVFLVVVLSCLVYSLLAGFTVPTRRALVMVVAGGWYLLKARQQSGWRPFVLALAVVLLMDPFAPLDQGFWLSFGAVGVLLAVFSGRLGSSGWLSALLIAQLAVFVGLWPMLMLVHQGQPLAGFAANLLAVPWVSFAVMPVLFLAAAVPMTWQGTPARRVCMP
;
A
#
# COMPACT_ATOMS: atom_id res chain seq x y z
N THR A 1 -9.82 12.59 -1.94
CA THR A 1 -9.40 13.23 -3.20
C THR A 1 -8.00 13.78 -2.98
N GLY A 2 -6.97 13.13 -3.60
CA GLY A 2 -5.56 13.48 -3.44
C GLY A 2 -5.13 14.78 -4.13
N ASN A 3 -5.90 15.83 -3.98
CA ASN A 3 -5.62 17.14 -4.59
C ASN A 3 -4.52 17.84 -3.81
N ARG A 4 -3.28 17.77 -4.32
CA ARG A 4 -2.09 18.38 -3.73
C ARG A 4 -2.05 19.91 -3.86
N GLU A 5 -2.95 20.52 -4.62
CA GLU A 5 -2.99 21.97 -4.87
C GLU A 5 -3.42 22.77 -3.65
N GLN A 6 -4.10 22.13 -2.69
CA GLN A 6 -4.63 22.80 -1.49
C GLN A 6 -3.64 22.83 -0.31
N ILE A 7 -2.44 22.25 -0.44
CA ILE A 7 -1.43 22.27 0.63
C ILE A 7 -0.61 23.57 0.51
N PRO A 8 -0.52 24.40 1.57
CA PRO A 8 0.30 25.61 1.59
C PRO A 8 1.78 25.28 1.27
N GLU A 9 2.45 26.18 0.54
CA GLU A 9 3.84 25.98 0.11
C GLU A 9 4.81 25.76 1.27
N ASN A 10 4.54 26.37 2.43
CA ASN A 10 5.33 26.17 3.66
C ASN A 10 5.28 24.72 4.14
N GLU A 11 4.10 24.09 4.10
CA GLU A 11 3.94 22.68 4.49
C GLU A 11 4.55 21.72 3.46
N LYS A 12 4.44 22.05 2.16
CA LYS A 12 5.12 21.29 1.10
C LYS A 12 6.63 21.29 1.28
N SER A 13 7.21 22.41 1.69
CA SER A 13 8.65 22.54 1.93
C SER A 13 9.10 21.72 3.15
N LEU A 14 8.32 21.70 4.22
CA LEU A 14 8.56 20.88 5.41
C LEU A 14 8.46 19.39 5.09
N LEU A 15 7.42 18.96 4.38
CA LEU A 15 7.25 17.57 3.96
C LEU A 15 8.40 17.07 3.06
N LYS A 16 8.92 17.94 2.18
CA LYS A 16 10.12 17.64 1.38
C LYS A 16 11.37 17.51 2.27
N ARG A 17 11.57 18.43 3.21
CA ARG A 17 12.73 18.43 4.13
C ARG A 17 12.75 17.25 5.09
N THR A 18 11.59 16.80 5.54
CA THR A 18 11.45 15.64 6.43
C THR A 18 11.40 14.30 5.67
N GLY A 19 11.39 14.32 4.34
CA GLY A 19 11.26 13.12 3.52
C GLY A 19 9.91 12.41 3.66
N THR A 20 8.91 13.04 4.30
CA THR A 20 7.58 12.46 4.55
C THR A 20 6.55 12.80 3.47
N ALA A 21 6.94 13.51 2.43
CA ALA A 21 6.04 13.90 1.33
C ALA A 21 5.35 12.72 0.65
N HIS A 22 5.96 11.53 0.67
CA HIS A 22 5.39 10.31 0.13
C HIS A 22 4.30 9.68 1.02
N LEU A 23 4.26 9.99 2.33
CA LEU A 23 3.24 9.51 3.27
C LEU A 23 1.90 10.24 3.09
N VAL A 24 1.95 11.51 2.66
CA VAL A 24 0.75 12.32 2.37
C VAL A 24 0.11 11.91 1.03
N ALA A 25 0.90 11.35 0.12
CA ALA A 25 0.36 10.77 -1.10
C ALA A 25 -0.25 9.40 -0.78
N ILE A 26 -1.44 9.12 -1.32
CA ILE A 26 -2.02 7.78 -1.27
C ILE A 26 -1.03 6.83 -1.93
N SER A 27 -0.32 6.06 -1.09
CA SER A 27 0.81 5.24 -1.53
C SER A 27 0.39 3.80 -1.80
N GLY A 28 1.21 3.08 -2.59
CA GLY A 28 1.02 1.65 -2.80
C GLY A 28 1.09 0.83 -1.50
N LEU A 29 1.77 1.34 -0.45
CA LEU A 29 1.81 0.73 0.88
C LEU A 29 0.40 0.64 1.49
N HIS A 30 -0.40 1.68 1.39
CA HIS A 30 -1.76 1.69 1.91
C HIS A 30 -2.63 0.63 1.23
N LEU A 31 -2.49 0.45 -0.08
CA LEU A 31 -3.19 -0.61 -0.81
C LEU A 31 -2.74 -2.01 -0.35
N GLY A 32 -1.44 -2.20 -0.10
CA GLY A 32 -0.91 -3.43 0.47
C GLY A 32 -1.50 -3.74 1.85
N LEU A 33 -1.64 -2.73 2.72
CA LEU A 33 -2.28 -2.88 4.03
C LEU A 33 -3.76 -3.23 3.92
N VAL A 34 -4.49 -2.62 2.98
CA VAL A 34 -5.88 -2.99 2.67
C VAL A 34 -5.95 -4.44 2.25
N ALA A 35 -5.07 -4.87 1.34
CA ALA A 35 -5.05 -6.25 0.86
C ALA A 35 -4.82 -7.27 2.00
N VAL A 36 -3.85 -7.01 2.87
CA VAL A 36 -3.54 -7.87 4.03
C VAL A 36 -4.69 -7.83 5.04
N GLY A 37 -5.16 -6.65 5.43
CA GLY A 37 -6.23 -6.48 6.42
C GLY A 37 -7.53 -7.16 5.99
N VAL A 38 -7.99 -6.89 4.76
CA VAL A 38 -9.19 -7.51 4.19
C VAL A 38 -8.99 -9.02 4.04
N GLY A 39 -7.81 -9.47 3.60
CA GLY A 39 -7.50 -10.89 3.47
C GLY A 39 -7.58 -11.64 4.80
N LEU A 40 -7.06 -11.05 5.88
CA LEU A 40 -7.17 -11.60 7.23
C LEU A 40 -8.63 -11.62 7.70
N LEU A 41 -9.35 -10.51 7.58
CA LEU A 41 -10.75 -10.41 7.98
C LEU A 41 -11.64 -11.41 7.23
N ALA A 42 -11.47 -11.51 5.91
CA ALA A 42 -12.20 -12.47 5.09
C ALA A 42 -11.91 -13.91 5.49
N ARG A 43 -10.64 -14.22 5.77
CA ARG A 43 -10.23 -15.55 6.23
C ARG A 43 -10.84 -15.86 7.60
N TRP A 44 -10.80 -14.92 8.55
CA TRP A 44 -11.40 -15.11 9.87
C TRP A 44 -12.93 -15.22 9.79
N GLY A 45 -13.59 -14.38 8.99
CA GLY A 45 -15.02 -14.46 8.75
C GLY A 45 -15.46 -15.81 8.21
N LEU A 46 -14.69 -16.40 7.26
CA LEU A 46 -14.96 -17.74 6.72
C LEU A 46 -14.71 -18.87 7.70
N LEU A 47 -13.88 -18.65 8.75
CA LEU A 47 -13.71 -19.62 9.83
C LEU A 47 -14.88 -19.60 10.82
N LEU A 48 -15.49 -18.43 11.03
CA LEU A 48 -16.62 -18.24 11.94
C LEU A 48 -17.97 -18.65 11.30
N LEU A 49 -18.08 -18.59 9.97
CA LEU A 49 -19.28 -18.97 9.26
C LEU A 49 -19.23 -20.51 9.00
N PRO A 50 -20.28 -21.27 9.34
CA PRO A 50 -20.35 -22.69 9.05
C PRO A 50 -20.64 -22.93 7.57
N VAL A 51 -19.68 -22.57 6.71
CA VAL A 51 -19.77 -22.77 5.25
C VAL A 51 -19.36 -24.22 4.96
N GLY A 52 -20.12 -25.19 5.45
CA GLY A 52 -19.82 -26.62 5.41
C GLY A 52 -19.75 -27.25 4.01
N GLY A 53 -19.95 -26.51 2.94
CA GLY A 53 -19.93 -27.02 1.57
C GLY A 53 -18.82 -26.49 0.68
N LEU A 54 -18.00 -25.53 1.13
CA LEU A 54 -16.94 -24.98 0.30
C LEU A 54 -15.64 -25.77 0.45
N SER A 55 -15.08 -26.20 -0.68
CA SER A 55 -13.74 -26.78 -0.71
C SER A 55 -12.71 -25.74 -0.25
N GLU A 56 -11.55 -26.22 0.24
CA GLU A 56 -10.44 -25.32 0.63
C GLU A 56 -10.01 -24.39 -0.52
N GLN A 57 -10.04 -24.89 -1.75
CA GLN A 57 -9.78 -24.09 -2.95
C GLN A 57 -10.85 -23.02 -3.16
N GLY A 58 -12.12 -23.34 -2.93
CA GLY A 58 -13.23 -22.38 -3.02
C GLY A 58 -13.09 -21.26 -2.00
N ARG A 59 -12.71 -21.58 -0.76
CA ARG A 59 -12.46 -20.58 0.31
C ARG A 59 -11.31 -19.65 -0.05
N ARG A 60 -10.20 -20.19 -0.57
CA ARG A 60 -9.05 -19.37 -1.03
C ARG A 60 -9.44 -18.46 -2.18
N SER A 61 -10.22 -18.98 -3.15
CA SER A 61 -10.70 -18.18 -4.28
C SER A 61 -11.62 -17.05 -3.83
N LEU A 62 -12.50 -17.31 -2.86
CA LEU A 62 -13.38 -16.28 -2.30
C LEU A 62 -12.61 -15.18 -1.58
N VAL A 63 -11.64 -15.55 -0.73
CA VAL A 63 -10.75 -14.56 -0.07
C VAL A 63 -10.02 -13.72 -1.10
N PHE A 64 -9.44 -14.33 -2.12
CA PHE A 64 -8.74 -13.62 -3.19
C PHE A 64 -9.67 -12.63 -3.92
N LEU A 65 -10.88 -13.07 -4.28
CA LEU A 65 -11.86 -12.21 -4.94
C LEU A 65 -12.23 -11.01 -4.07
N VAL A 66 -12.51 -11.23 -2.78
CA VAL A 66 -12.85 -10.15 -1.83
C VAL A 66 -11.69 -9.16 -1.70
N VAL A 67 -10.45 -9.64 -1.61
CA VAL A 67 -9.26 -8.78 -1.54
C VAL A 67 -9.12 -7.94 -2.81
N VAL A 68 -9.23 -8.55 -4.00
CA VAL A 68 -9.09 -7.84 -5.28
C VAL A 68 -10.17 -6.78 -5.44
N LEU A 69 -11.43 -7.11 -5.14
CA LEU A 69 -12.55 -6.15 -5.21
C LEU A 69 -12.36 -4.99 -4.24
N SER A 70 -11.95 -5.27 -2.99
CA SER A 70 -11.70 -4.21 -2.00
C SER A 70 -10.55 -3.30 -2.41
N CYS A 71 -9.45 -3.87 -2.95
CA CYS A 71 -8.33 -3.09 -3.47
C CYS A 71 -8.72 -2.26 -4.71
N LEU A 72 -9.59 -2.79 -5.56
CA LEU A 72 -10.11 -2.07 -6.72
C LEU A 72 -10.97 -0.88 -6.27
N VAL A 73 -11.92 -1.10 -5.37
CA VAL A 73 -12.76 -0.03 -4.79
C VAL A 73 -11.89 1.03 -4.14
N TYR A 74 -10.92 0.63 -3.31
CA TYR A 74 -9.98 1.57 -2.71
C TYR A 74 -9.21 2.38 -3.76
N SER A 75 -8.71 1.75 -4.82
CA SER A 75 -7.99 2.42 -5.90
C SER A 75 -8.85 3.44 -6.64
N LEU A 76 -10.13 3.12 -6.87
CA LEU A 76 -11.10 4.04 -7.48
C LEU A 76 -11.37 5.24 -6.56
N LEU A 77 -11.60 5.03 -5.27
CA LEU A 77 -11.79 6.09 -4.28
C LEU A 77 -10.54 6.97 -4.14
N ALA A 78 -9.36 6.38 -4.29
CA ALA A 78 -8.07 7.06 -4.29
C ALA A 78 -7.78 7.87 -5.57
N GLY A 79 -8.70 7.87 -6.55
CA GLY A 79 -8.54 8.57 -7.82
C GLY A 79 -7.70 7.79 -8.84
N PHE A 80 -7.49 6.50 -8.64
CA PHE A 80 -6.80 5.57 -9.55
C PHE A 80 -5.42 6.08 -10.02
N THR A 81 -4.67 6.63 -9.08
CA THR A 81 -3.34 7.22 -9.34
C THR A 81 -2.33 6.18 -9.83
N VAL A 82 -1.26 6.62 -10.50
CA VAL A 82 -0.23 5.71 -11.04
C VAL A 82 0.36 4.77 -9.96
N PRO A 83 0.70 5.24 -8.74
CA PRO A 83 1.16 4.36 -7.67
C PRO A 83 0.14 3.30 -7.25
N THR A 84 -1.15 3.66 -7.17
CA THR A 84 -2.21 2.70 -6.79
C THR A 84 -2.46 1.66 -7.87
N ARG A 85 -2.40 2.03 -9.15
CA ARG A 85 -2.49 1.09 -10.27
C ARG A 85 -1.37 0.04 -10.22
N ARG A 86 -0.13 0.48 -10.02
CA ARG A 86 1.02 -0.43 -9.90
C ARG A 86 0.87 -1.39 -8.71
N ALA A 87 0.47 -0.87 -7.56
CA ALA A 87 0.24 -1.69 -6.37
C ALA A 87 -0.91 -2.69 -6.56
N LEU A 88 -1.99 -2.29 -7.24
CA LEU A 88 -3.10 -3.19 -7.57
C LEU A 88 -2.64 -4.36 -8.44
N VAL A 89 -1.84 -4.09 -9.48
CA VAL A 89 -1.26 -5.14 -10.33
C VAL A 89 -0.39 -6.10 -9.50
N MET A 90 0.43 -5.58 -8.58
CA MET A 90 1.26 -6.41 -7.70
C MET A 90 0.41 -7.28 -6.75
N VAL A 91 -0.67 -6.73 -6.17
CA VAL A 91 -1.60 -7.46 -5.30
C VAL A 91 -2.31 -8.57 -6.09
N VAL A 92 -2.79 -8.28 -7.29
CA VAL A 92 -3.46 -9.27 -8.15
C VAL A 92 -2.47 -10.38 -8.56
N ALA A 93 -1.28 -10.03 -9.02
CA ALA A 93 -0.26 -11.01 -9.41
C ALA A 93 0.17 -11.87 -8.22
N GLY A 94 0.50 -11.26 -7.07
CA GLY A 94 0.88 -11.98 -5.85
C GLY A 94 -0.23 -12.88 -5.33
N GLY A 95 -1.45 -12.37 -5.23
CA GLY A 95 -2.62 -13.11 -4.78
C GLY A 95 -2.96 -14.30 -5.70
N TRP A 96 -2.85 -14.13 -7.02
CA TRP A 96 -3.04 -15.20 -7.99
C TRP A 96 -2.05 -16.36 -7.79
N TYR A 97 -0.77 -16.05 -7.52
CA TYR A 97 0.22 -17.06 -7.22
C TYR A 97 -0.05 -17.77 -5.90
N LEU A 98 -0.45 -17.05 -4.87
CA LEU A 98 -0.85 -17.61 -3.57
C LEU A 98 -2.09 -18.52 -3.72
N LEU A 99 -3.06 -18.13 -4.56
CA LEU A 99 -4.25 -18.92 -4.83
C LEU A 99 -3.93 -20.31 -5.42
N LYS A 100 -2.96 -20.37 -6.33
CA LYS A 100 -2.55 -21.63 -6.98
C LYS A 100 -1.72 -22.54 -6.08
N ALA A 101 -1.52 -22.19 -4.79
CA ALA A 101 -0.79 -22.95 -3.78
C ALA A 101 0.60 -23.45 -4.25
N ARG A 102 1.18 -22.80 -5.24
CA ARG A 102 2.51 -23.13 -5.69
C ARG A 102 3.50 -22.49 -4.72
N GLN A 103 4.23 -23.33 -4.00
CA GLN A 103 5.41 -22.92 -3.23
C GLN A 103 6.52 -22.49 -4.21
N GLN A 104 6.34 -21.32 -4.81
CA GLN A 104 7.28 -20.78 -5.78
C GLN A 104 7.82 -19.48 -5.24
N SER A 105 9.07 -19.20 -5.61
CA SER A 105 9.76 -17.97 -5.30
C SER A 105 8.87 -16.73 -5.57
N GLY A 106 8.84 -15.79 -4.63
CA GLY A 106 8.11 -14.52 -4.78
C GLY A 106 8.54 -13.67 -5.99
N TRP A 107 9.66 -14.02 -6.62
CA TRP A 107 10.16 -13.38 -7.84
C TRP A 107 9.26 -13.58 -9.05
N ARG A 108 8.55 -14.71 -9.17
CA ARG A 108 7.66 -14.96 -10.33
C ARG A 108 6.48 -13.99 -10.39
N PRO A 109 5.67 -13.81 -9.32
CA PRO A 109 4.60 -12.80 -9.34
C PRO A 109 5.15 -11.38 -9.49
N PHE A 110 6.35 -11.09 -8.97
CA PHE A 110 7.02 -9.82 -9.13
C PHE A 110 7.33 -9.53 -10.60
N VAL A 111 7.98 -10.48 -11.31
CA VAL A 111 8.30 -10.34 -12.74
C VAL A 111 7.02 -10.26 -13.58
N LEU A 112 5.98 -11.02 -13.24
CA LEU A 112 4.69 -10.93 -13.91
C LEU A 112 4.08 -9.53 -13.74
N ALA A 113 4.06 -9.00 -12.52
CA ALA A 113 3.55 -7.65 -12.26
C ALA A 113 4.35 -6.58 -13.00
N LEU A 114 5.68 -6.72 -13.04
CA LEU A 114 6.58 -5.85 -13.79
C LEU A 114 6.26 -5.88 -15.29
N ALA A 115 6.13 -7.07 -15.87
CA ALA A 115 5.78 -7.23 -17.28
C ALA A 115 4.41 -6.62 -17.62
N VAL A 116 3.39 -6.86 -16.79
CA VAL A 116 2.05 -6.28 -16.99
C VAL A 116 2.10 -4.76 -16.95
N VAL A 117 2.81 -4.17 -15.98
CA VAL A 117 2.90 -2.69 -15.89
C VAL A 117 3.62 -2.11 -17.10
N LEU A 118 4.70 -2.75 -17.59
CA LEU A 118 5.43 -2.30 -18.78
C LEU A 118 4.61 -2.45 -20.06
N LEU A 119 3.75 -3.46 -20.15
CA LEU A 119 2.82 -3.63 -21.27
C LEU A 119 1.71 -2.58 -21.26
N MET A 120 1.23 -2.17 -20.06
CA MET A 120 0.22 -1.13 -19.91
C MET A 120 0.78 0.27 -20.16
N ASP A 121 2.01 0.51 -19.76
CA ASP A 121 2.71 1.78 -19.88
C ASP A 121 4.20 1.55 -20.18
N PRO A 122 4.60 1.52 -21.46
CA PRO A 122 6.00 1.36 -21.85
C PRO A 122 6.93 2.47 -21.36
N PHE A 123 6.37 3.65 -21.04
CA PHE A 123 7.13 4.80 -20.52
C PHE A 123 7.25 4.80 -19.00
N ALA A 124 6.63 3.84 -18.32
CA ALA A 124 6.73 3.70 -16.85
C ALA A 124 8.16 3.76 -16.30
N PRO A 125 9.22 3.22 -16.96
CA PRO A 125 10.59 3.31 -16.47
C PRO A 125 11.18 4.71 -16.45
N LEU A 126 10.57 5.68 -17.12
CA LEU A 126 10.97 7.09 -17.06
C LEU A 126 10.44 7.79 -15.79
N ASP A 127 9.44 7.21 -15.13
CA ASP A 127 8.90 7.70 -13.86
C ASP A 127 9.74 7.19 -12.68
N GLN A 128 10.24 8.11 -11.86
CA GLN A 128 10.97 7.78 -10.62
C GLN A 128 10.18 6.89 -9.67
N GLY A 129 8.86 7.12 -9.59
CA GLY A 129 7.97 6.33 -8.75
C GLY A 129 7.87 4.86 -9.18
N PHE A 130 8.14 4.54 -10.45
CA PHE A 130 8.24 3.17 -10.93
C PHE A 130 9.38 2.43 -10.23
N TRP A 131 10.58 3.00 -10.28
CA TRP A 131 11.76 2.41 -9.66
C TRP A 131 11.65 2.32 -8.14
N LEU A 132 11.07 3.34 -7.48
CA LEU A 132 10.83 3.32 -6.04
C LEU A 132 9.85 2.22 -5.65
N SER A 133 8.78 1.99 -6.43
CA SER A 133 7.78 0.95 -6.14
C SER A 133 8.35 -0.46 -6.36
N PHE A 134 8.89 -0.72 -7.56
CA PHE A 134 9.44 -2.04 -7.89
C PHE A 134 10.76 -2.30 -7.18
N GLY A 135 11.61 -1.28 -7.01
CA GLY A 135 12.84 -1.39 -6.25
C GLY A 135 12.59 -1.77 -4.79
N ALA A 136 11.64 -1.13 -4.11
CA ALA A 136 11.29 -1.49 -2.73
C ALA A 136 10.85 -2.95 -2.60
N VAL A 137 9.94 -3.40 -3.48
CA VAL A 137 9.47 -4.80 -3.47
C VAL A 137 10.60 -5.76 -3.83
N GLY A 138 11.45 -5.43 -4.82
CA GLY A 138 12.61 -6.23 -5.20
C GLY A 138 13.62 -6.38 -4.06
N VAL A 139 13.93 -5.30 -3.34
CA VAL A 139 14.81 -5.34 -2.16
C VAL A 139 14.21 -6.21 -1.06
N LEU A 140 12.92 -6.07 -0.76
CA LEU A 140 12.25 -6.90 0.23
C LEU A 140 12.28 -8.37 -0.17
N LEU A 141 12.01 -8.70 -1.43
CA LEU A 141 12.11 -10.07 -1.92
C LEU A 141 13.54 -10.60 -1.78
N ALA A 142 14.56 -9.82 -2.15
CA ALA A 142 15.96 -10.24 -2.02
C ALA A 142 16.34 -10.56 -0.56
N VAL A 143 15.89 -9.74 0.38
CA VAL A 143 16.21 -9.90 1.82
C VAL A 143 15.44 -11.05 2.45
N PHE A 144 14.16 -11.24 2.08
CA PHE A 144 13.28 -12.21 2.73
C PHE A 144 13.18 -13.56 2.00
N SER A 145 13.50 -13.65 0.69
CA SER A 145 13.40 -14.90 -0.08
C SER A 145 14.31 -16.05 0.43
N GLY A 146 15.36 -15.75 1.18
CA GLY A 146 16.27 -16.77 1.72
C GLY A 146 16.12 -17.02 3.22
N ARG A 147 15.25 -16.27 3.92
CA ARG A 147 15.13 -16.35 5.37
C ARG A 147 13.95 -17.23 5.78
N LEU A 148 14.22 -18.46 6.13
CA LEU A 148 13.25 -19.42 6.68
C LEU A 148 13.12 -19.33 8.21
N GLY A 149 13.82 -18.39 8.87
CA GLY A 149 13.78 -18.23 10.33
C GLY A 149 12.65 -17.34 10.79
N SER A 150 11.97 -17.72 11.86
CA SER A 150 10.97 -16.90 12.55
C SER A 150 11.65 -15.77 13.31
N SER A 151 12.01 -14.69 12.64
CA SER A 151 12.35 -13.46 13.35
C SER A 151 11.07 -12.86 13.94
N GLY A 152 11.12 -12.34 15.16
CA GLY A 152 9.97 -11.67 15.75
C GLY A 152 9.46 -10.55 14.82
N TRP A 153 8.18 -10.23 14.90
CA TRP A 153 7.55 -9.23 14.02
C TRP A 153 8.27 -7.88 14.02
N LEU A 154 8.80 -7.46 15.18
CA LEU A 154 9.54 -6.21 15.33
C LEU A 154 10.88 -6.24 14.60
N SER A 155 11.63 -7.34 14.70
CA SER A 155 12.89 -7.51 13.94
C SER A 155 12.65 -7.58 12.44
N ALA A 156 11.58 -8.23 12.01
CA ALA A 156 11.19 -8.26 10.60
C ALA A 156 10.85 -6.85 10.08
N LEU A 157 10.14 -6.06 10.87
CA LEU A 157 9.81 -4.66 10.54
C LEU A 157 11.08 -3.80 10.41
N LEU A 158 11.98 -3.88 11.38
CA LEU A 158 13.24 -3.14 11.37
C LEU A 158 14.13 -3.53 10.18
N ILE A 159 14.25 -4.83 9.91
CA ILE A 159 15.00 -5.34 8.76
C ILE A 159 14.38 -4.84 7.45
N ALA A 160 13.06 -4.87 7.31
CA ALA A 160 12.36 -4.37 6.12
C ALA A 160 12.63 -2.88 5.91
N GLN A 161 12.54 -2.07 6.96
CA GLN A 161 12.80 -0.62 6.91
C GLN A 161 14.26 -0.34 6.52
N LEU A 162 15.22 -1.01 7.15
CA LEU A 162 16.64 -0.86 6.83
C LEU A 162 16.95 -1.33 5.40
N ALA A 163 16.40 -2.46 4.99
CA ALA A 163 16.61 -3.01 3.67
C ALA A 163 16.12 -2.05 2.58
N VAL A 164 14.91 -1.52 2.72
CA VAL A 164 14.35 -0.55 1.77
C VAL A 164 15.14 0.74 1.77
N PHE A 165 15.53 1.25 2.95
CA PHE A 165 16.32 2.47 3.08
C PHE A 165 17.68 2.33 2.38
N VAL A 166 18.44 1.27 2.70
CA VAL A 166 19.77 1.03 2.12
C VAL A 166 19.66 0.65 0.63
N GLY A 167 18.69 -0.19 0.28
CA GLY A 167 18.52 -0.68 -1.09
C GLY A 167 18.07 0.40 -2.08
N LEU A 168 17.26 1.37 -1.62
CA LEU A 168 16.84 2.50 -2.45
C LEU A 168 17.78 3.70 -2.37
N TRP A 169 18.74 3.71 -1.45
CA TRP A 169 19.69 4.81 -1.26
C TRP A 169 20.40 5.26 -2.55
N PRO A 170 21.02 4.34 -3.35
CA PRO A 170 21.72 4.74 -4.57
C PRO A 170 20.82 5.46 -5.56
N MET A 171 19.56 4.98 -5.68
CA MET A 171 18.59 5.56 -6.57
C MET A 171 18.11 6.93 -6.09
N LEU A 172 17.89 7.07 -4.80
CA LEU A 172 17.46 8.34 -4.21
C LEU A 172 18.56 9.40 -4.33
N MET A 173 19.84 9.01 -4.22
CA MET A 173 20.97 9.92 -4.43
C MET A 173 21.07 10.43 -5.87
N LEU A 174 20.75 9.59 -6.86
CA LEU A 174 20.75 9.99 -8.27
C LEU A 174 19.63 10.99 -8.60
N VAL A 175 18.52 10.91 -7.87
CA VAL A 175 17.28 11.66 -8.16
C VAL A 175 17.16 12.90 -7.28
N HIS A 176 17.53 12.80 -6.02
CA HIS A 176 17.39 13.86 -5.02
C HIS A 176 18.74 14.09 -4.36
N GLN A 177 19.30 15.25 -4.61
CA GLN A 177 20.55 15.69 -3.97
C GLN A 177 20.31 15.89 -2.45
N GLY A 178 20.47 14.82 -1.69
CA GLY A 178 20.42 14.82 -0.23
C GLY A 178 19.12 14.26 0.35
N GLN A 179 19.18 13.02 0.84
CA GLN A 179 18.16 12.48 1.74
C GLN A 179 18.62 12.79 3.18
N PRO A 180 17.85 13.56 3.95
CA PRO A 180 18.18 13.76 5.34
C PRO A 180 18.04 12.43 6.08
N LEU A 181 19.06 12.05 6.87
CA LEU A 181 18.99 10.90 7.79
C LEU A 181 17.75 10.97 8.71
N ALA A 182 17.27 12.18 8.97
CA ALA A 182 16.00 12.44 9.62
C ALA A 182 14.81 11.77 8.94
N GLY A 183 14.82 11.61 7.62
CA GLY A 183 13.77 10.90 6.88
C GLY A 183 13.70 9.41 7.23
N PHE A 184 14.82 8.78 7.52
CA PHE A 184 14.82 7.39 8.00
C PHE A 184 14.14 7.26 9.37
N ALA A 185 14.53 8.08 10.34
CA ALA A 185 13.93 8.07 11.67
C ALA A 185 12.45 8.45 11.64
N ALA A 186 12.09 9.44 10.80
CA ALA A 186 10.69 9.83 10.59
C ALA A 186 9.87 8.69 10.01
N ASN A 187 10.38 7.97 9.00
CA ASN A 187 9.68 6.86 8.37
C ASN A 187 9.57 5.64 9.30
N LEU A 188 10.58 5.39 10.13
CA LEU A 188 10.57 4.29 11.09
C LEU A 188 9.42 4.44 12.10
N LEU A 189 9.07 5.66 12.48
CA LEU A 189 7.95 5.95 13.37
C LEU A 189 6.64 6.20 12.61
N ALA A 190 6.69 6.97 11.53
CA ALA A 190 5.50 7.39 10.79
C ALA A 190 4.84 6.23 10.04
N VAL A 191 5.60 5.30 9.44
CA VAL A 191 5.03 4.18 8.69
C VAL A 191 4.20 3.25 9.60
N PRO A 192 4.69 2.74 10.76
CA PRO A 192 3.85 1.98 11.67
C PRO A 192 2.67 2.77 12.21
N TRP A 193 2.89 4.04 12.59
CA TRP A 193 1.84 4.90 13.12
C TRP A 193 0.70 5.10 12.13
N VAL A 194 1.01 5.49 10.90
CA VAL A 194 0.00 5.67 9.85
C VAL A 194 -0.70 4.35 9.53
N SER A 195 0.04 3.25 9.46
CA SER A 195 -0.49 1.94 9.11
C SER A 195 -1.46 1.38 10.17
N PHE A 196 -1.11 1.49 11.44
CA PHE A 196 -1.86 0.84 12.53
C PHE A 196 -2.84 1.77 13.24
N ALA A 197 -2.61 3.09 13.25
CA ALA A 197 -3.49 4.04 13.91
C ALA A 197 -4.38 4.81 12.91
N VAL A 198 -3.76 5.45 11.90
CA VAL A 198 -4.50 6.37 11.02
C VAL A 198 -5.39 5.60 10.05
N MET A 199 -4.89 4.53 9.43
CA MET A 199 -5.66 3.79 8.41
C MET A 199 -6.91 3.10 8.97
N PRO A 200 -6.88 2.38 10.10
CA PRO A 200 -8.10 1.82 10.69
C PRO A 200 -9.13 2.89 11.03
N VAL A 201 -8.69 4.03 11.58
CA VAL A 201 -9.59 5.16 11.92
C VAL A 201 -10.23 5.74 10.66
N LEU A 202 -9.47 5.93 9.58
CA LEU A 202 -10.00 6.40 8.30
C LEU A 202 -11.01 5.42 7.70
N PHE A 203 -10.76 4.11 7.78
CA PHE A 203 -11.72 3.09 7.33
C PHE A 203 -12.99 3.11 8.17
N LEU A 204 -12.89 3.22 9.49
CA LEU A 204 -14.05 3.34 10.37
C LEU A 204 -14.82 4.63 10.08
N ALA A 205 -14.14 5.76 9.91
CA ALA A 205 -14.76 7.03 9.56
C ALA A 205 -15.46 6.99 8.19
N ALA A 206 -14.88 6.29 7.20
CA ALA A 206 -15.48 6.10 5.88
C ALA A 206 -16.66 5.12 5.89
N ALA A 207 -16.70 4.18 6.84
CA ALA A 207 -17.79 3.22 7.03
C ALA A 207 -18.99 3.81 7.77
N VAL A 208 -18.80 4.91 8.54
CA VAL A 208 -19.90 5.64 9.16
C VAL A 208 -20.67 6.37 8.06
N PRO A 209 -21.96 6.05 7.83
CA PRO A 209 -22.73 6.67 6.78
C PRO A 209 -22.78 8.19 6.97
N MET A 210 -22.64 8.94 5.89
CA MET A 210 -22.65 10.42 5.79
C MET A 210 -23.98 11.06 6.23
N THR A 211 -24.69 10.50 7.20
CA THR A 211 -25.95 11.05 7.70
C THR A 211 -25.79 12.35 8.49
N TRP A 212 -24.54 12.75 8.77
CA TRP A 212 -24.30 13.98 9.53
C TRP A 212 -23.87 15.21 8.69
N GLN A 213 -23.82 15.17 7.39
CA GLN A 213 -23.49 16.34 6.57
C GLN A 213 -24.73 17.12 6.08
N GLY A 214 -25.83 17.08 6.78
CA GLY A 214 -27.11 17.63 6.32
C GLY A 214 -27.81 18.59 7.28
N THR A 215 -27.11 19.59 7.84
CA THR A 215 -27.80 20.81 8.27
C THR A 215 -27.27 21.98 7.44
N PRO A 216 -28.01 22.40 6.39
CA PRO A 216 -27.71 23.68 5.76
C PRO A 216 -27.91 24.77 6.81
N ALA A 217 -26.82 25.51 7.12
CA ALA A 217 -26.92 26.72 7.89
C ALA A 217 -28.00 27.61 7.26
N ARG A 218 -29.13 27.72 7.95
CA ARG A 218 -30.18 28.72 7.61
C ARG A 218 -29.49 30.07 7.58
N ARG A 219 -29.39 30.63 6.36
CA ARG A 219 -29.12 32.06 6.22
C ARG A 219 -30.22 32.79 6.93
N VAL A 220 -29.92 33.32 8.10
CA VAL A 220 -30.73 34.31 8.75
C VAL A 220 -30.55 35.58 7.94
N CYS A 221 -31.48 35.83 7.02
CA CYS A 221 -31.67 37.16 6.48
C CYS A 221 -32.32 37.98 7.63
N MET A 222 -31.56 38.88 8.21
CA MET A 222 -32.12 39.96 9.01
C MET A 222 -32.45 41.15 8.07
N PRO A 223 -33.55 41.84 8.28
CA PRO A 223 -34.06 42.96 7.49
C PRO A 223 -33.18 44.19 7.59
#